data_9ef516344962edf8ab71a6f58f81c870
#
_entry.id   9ef516344962edf8ab71a6f58f81c870
#
_cell.length_a   1.000
_cell.length_b   1.000
_cell.length_c   1.000
_cell.angle_alpha   90.00
_cell.angle_beta   90.00
_cell.angle_gamma   90.00
#
_symmetry.space_group_name_H-M   'P 1'
#
loop_
_entity.id
_entity.type
_entity.pdbx_description
1 polymer ?
#
loop_
_entity_poly.entity_id
_entity_poly.type
_entity_poly.pdbx_seq_one_letter_code
_entity_poly.pdbx_strand_id
1 'polypeptide(L)'
;MFLFDPFFWEVVISGLLAGVMYALVALGFVLIFKASGIFNFAQGVLALFAALTLVGFQTGQIPFAHLLEALFGLHESHWGNGMNTVMALLLSLVVMIGLAWLIVKICLLYTSDAADE
;
A
#
# COMPACT_ATOMS: atom_id res chain seq x y z
N MET A 1 14.52 -30.99 -23.53
CA MET A 1 14.21 -29.87 -24.45
C MET A 1 13.45 -28.75 -23.79
N PHE A 2 12.79 -28.99 -22.65
CA PHE A 2 12.10 -27.93 -21.87
C PHE A 2 13.01 -26.79 -21.41
N LEU A 3 14.29 -27.11 -21.12
CA LEU A 3 15.26 -26.13 -20.59
C LEU A 3 15.68 -25.05 -21.61
N PHE A 4 15.45 -25.29 -22.89
CA PHE A 4 15.83 -24.36 -23.96
C PHE A 4 14.67 -23.59 -24.57
N ASP A 5 13.44 -23.85 -24.13
CA ASP A 5 12.28 -23.11 -24.59
C ASP A 5 12.24 -21.71 -23.94
N PRO A 6 12.04 -20.61 -24.72
CA PRO A 6 11.92 -19.28 -24.17
C PRO A 6 10.74 -19.17 -23.20
N PHE A 7 9.69 -19.96 -23.41
CA PHE A 7 8.55 -20.04 -22.51
C PHE A 7 8.92 -20.54 -21.10
N PHE A 8 9.82 -21.55 -21.03
CA PHE A 8 10.31 -22.07 -19.75
C PHE A 8 11.00 -20.97 -18.92
N TRP A 9 11.89 -20.20 -19.56
CA TRP A 9 12.60 -19.11 -18.90
C TRP A 9 11.68 -17.98 -18.49
N GLU A 10 10.69 -17.66 -19.30
CA GLU A 10 9.67 -16.66 -18.96
C GLU A 10 8.91 -17.04 -17.69
N VAL A 11 8.47 -18.30 -17.58
CA VAL A 11 7.76 -18.81 -16.40
C VAL A 11 8.67 -18.84 -15.18
N VAL A 12 9.92 -19.24 -15.32
CA VAL A 12 10.90 -19.30 -14.22
C VAL A 12 11.18 -17.89 -13.68
N ILE A 13 11.45 -16.93 -14.55
CA ILE A 13 11.73 -15.55 -14.16
C ILE A 13 10.50 -14.91 -13.51
N SER A 14 9.33 -15.11 -14.10
CA SER A 14 8.07 -14.61 -13.55
C SER A 14 7.78 -15.20 -12.16
N GLY A 15 7.96 -16.51 -12.00
CA GLY A 15 7.81 -17.19 -10.72
C GLY A 15 8.82 -16.73 -9.67
N LEU A 16 10.07 -16.50 -10.09
CA LEU A 16 11.11 -15.98 -9.20
C LEU A 16 10.79 -14.56 -8.71
N LEU A 17 10.35 -13.68 -9.62
CA LEU A 17 9.93 -12.32 -9.26
C LEU A 17 8.75 -12.34 -8.28
N ALA A 18 7.74 -13.16 -8.57
CA ALA A 18 6.61 -13.33 -7.65
C ALA A 18 7.07 -13.84 -6.29
N GLY A 19 7.97 -14.84 -6.27
CA GLY A 19 8.54 -15.38 -5.04
C GLY A 19 9.28 -14.34 -4.21
N VAL A 20 10.06 -13.48 -4.84
CA VAL A 20 10.77 -12.37 -4.17
C VAL A 20 9.76 -11.39 -3.53
N MET A 21 8.68 -11.07 -4.24
CA MET A 21 7.64 -10.19 -3.68
C MET A 21 6.99 -10.80 -2.44
N TYR A 22 6.64 -12.09 -2.47
CA TYR A 22 6.12 -12.79 -1.30
C TYR A 22 7.14 -12.87 -0.16
N ALA A 23 8.41 -13.08 -0.47
CA ALA A 23 9.48 -13.11 0.54
C ALA A 23 9.64 -11.77 1.24
N LEU A 24 9.52 -10.64 0.51
CA LEU A 24 9.57 -9.30 1.10
C LEU A 24 8.39 -9.06 2.04
N VAL A 25 7.18 -9.49 1.67
CA VAL A 25 6.01 -9.38 2.53
C VAL A 25 6.20 -10.23 3.80
N ALA A 26 6.67 -11.46 3.65
CA ALA A 26 6.95 -12.35 4.78
C ALA A 26 8.01 -11.77 5.73
N LEU A 27 9.08 -11.18 5.16
CA LEU A 27 10.12 -10.51 5.93
C LEU A 27 9.54 -9.34 6.74
N GLY A 28 8.67 -8.55 6.13
CA GLY A 28 7.96 -7.45 6.80
C GLY A 28 7.16 -7.95 8.01
N PHE A 29 6.41 -9.05 7.86
CA PHE A 29 5.68 -9.65 8.97
C PHE A 29 6.60 -10.10 10.11
N VAL A 30 7.69 -10.78 9.77
CA VAL A 30 8.67 -11.26 10.76
C VAL A 30 9.32 -10.11 11.51
N LEU A 31 9.72 -9.05 10.82
CA LEU A 31 10.33 -7.87 11.45
C LEU A 31 9.38 -7.17 12.42
N ILE A 32 8.13 -6.96 12.01
CA ILE A 32 7.12 -6.34 12.89
C ILE A 32 6.84 -7.21 14.09
N PHE A 33 6.68 -8.52 13.89
CA PHE A 33 6.48 -9.47 14.99
C PHE A 33 7.66 -9.49 15.95
N LYS A 34 8.88 -9.50 15.44
CA LYS A 34 10.10 -9.49 16.26
C LYS A 34 10.26 -8.21 17.07
N ALA A 35 9.80 -7.06 16.52
CA ALA A 35 9.91 -5.78 17.19
C ALA A 35 8.80 -5.55 18.23
N SER A 36 7.56 -5.96 17.93
CA SER A 36 6.40 -5.67 18.77
C SER A 36 5.83 -6.86 19.54
N GLY A 37 6.18 -8.09 19.15
CA GLY A 37 5.60 -9.31 19.71
C GLY A 37 4.15 -9.57 19.31
N ILE A 38 3.57 -8.73 18.47
CA ILE A 38 2.17 -8.79 18.05
C ILE A 38 2.10 -9.00 16.53
N PHE A 39 1.26 -9.95 16.10
CA PHE A 39 0.98 -10.12 14.68
C PHE A 39 0.07 -9.00 14.17
N ASN A 40 0.60 -8.22 13.25
CA ASN A 40 -0.17 -7.15 12.61
C ASN A 40 -0.74 -7.65 11.27
N PHE A 41 -1.96 -8.18 11.30
CA PHE A 41 -2.66 -8.61 10.09
C PHE A 41 -3.06 -7.45 9.17
N ALA A 42 -3.06 -6.22 9.67
CA ALA A 42 -3.39 -5.04 8.89
C ALA A 42 -2.35 -4.72 7.80
N GLN A 43 -1.15 -5.29 7.89
CA GLN A 43 -0.08 -5.05 6.91
C GLN A 43 -0.50 -5.40 5.48
N GLY A 44 -1.20 -6.52 5.29
CA GLY A 44 -1.71 -6.92 3.98
C GLY A 44 -2.74 -5.94 3.42
N VAL A 45 -3.64 -5.48 4.27
CA VAL A 45 -4.66 -4.47 3.90
C VAL A 45 -4.01 -3.14 3.56
N LEU A 46 -2.99 -2.72 4.32
CA LEU A 46 -2.23 -1.50 4.05
C LEU A 46 -1.48 -1.58 2.72
N ALA A 47 -0.87 -2.73 2.41
CA ALA A 47 -0.20 -2.95 1.14
C ALA A 47 -1.20 -2.90 -0.04
N LEU A 48 -2.37 -3.53 0.11
CA LEU A 48 -3.44 -3.45 -0.87
C LEU A 48 -3.92 -2.01 -1.07
N PHE A 49 -4.12 -1.29 0.03
CA PHE A 49 -4.53 0.12 -0.02
C PHE A 49 -3.50 0.98 -0.76
N ALA A 50 -2.21 0.78 -0.49
CA ALA A 50 -1.14 1.48 -1.19
C ALA A 50 -1.15 1.21 -2.70
N ALA A 51 -1.33 -0.06 -3.10
CA ALA A 51 -1.40 -0.45 -4.50
C ALA A 51 -2.63 0.17 -5.20
N LEU A 52 -3.79 0.12 -4.56
CA LEU A 52 -5.02 0.71 -5.10
C LEU A 52 -4.91 2.24 -5.22
N THR A 53 -4.29 2.89 -4.25
CA THR A 53 -4.06 4.35 -4.28
C THR A 53 -3.14 4.73 -5.44
N LEU A 54 -2.06 3.97 -5.65
CA LEU A 54 -1.13 4.20 -6.76
C LEU A 54 -1.83 4.06 -8.11
N VAL A 55 -2.56 2.95 -8.30
CA VAL A 55 -3.32 2.69 -9.53
C VAL A 55 -4.41 3.75 -9.72
N GLY A 56 -5.09 4.13 -8.66
CA GLY A 56 -6.11 5.18 -8.68
C GLY A 56 -5.57 6.51 -9.19
N PHE A 57 -4.39 6.93 -8.73
CA PHE A 57 -3.75 8.15 -9.22
C PHE A 57 -3.28 8.04 -10.67
N GLN A 58 -2.83 6.86 -11.10
CA GLN A 58 -2.42 6.65 -12.49
C GLN A 58 -3.59 6.66 -13.46
N THR A 59 -4.73 6.08 -13.06
CA THR A 59 -5.93 5.99 -13.91
C THR A 59 -6.86 7.18 -13.76
N GLY A 60 -6.63 8.07 -12.79
CA GLY A 60 -7.53 9.17 -12.48
C GLY A 60 -8.78 8.76 -11.70
N GLN A 61 -8.89 7.50 -11.33
CA GLN A 61 -9.98 6.97 -10.51
C GLN A 61 -9.49 6.70 -9.10
N ILE A 62 -9.69 7.65 -8.20
CA ILE A 62 -9.29 7.48 -6.81
C ILE A 62 -10.34 6.59 -6.10
N PRO A 63 -9.95 5.46 -5.49
CA PRO A 63 -10.91 4.55 -4.85
C PRO A 63 -11.68 5.17 -3.69
N PHE A 64 -11.18 6.25 -3.13
CA PHE A 64 -11.83 7.02 -2.07
C PHE A 64 -12.26 8.43 -2.53
N ALA A 65 -12.47 8.62 -3.83
CA ALA A 65 -12.83 9.92 -4.39
C ALA A 65 -14.01 10.56 -3.67
N HIS A 66 -15.09 9.80 -3.46
CA HIS A 66 -16.26 10.29 -2.76
C HIS A 66 -16.00 10.68 -1.31
N LEU A 67 -15.11 9.95 -0.63
CA LEU A 67 -14.76 10.26 0.77
C LEU A 67 -13.87 11.51 0.84
N LEU A 68 -12.89 11.61 -0.07
CA LEU A 68 -12.00 12.77 -0.16
C LEU A 68 -12.76 14.02 -0.61
N GLU A 69 -13.71 13.89 -1.53
CA GLU A 69 -14.59 14.96 -1.98
C GLU A 69 -15.45 15.47 -0.80
N ALA A 70 -16.02 14.55 -0.02
CA ALA A 70 -16.84 14.89 1.14
C ALA A 70 -16.04 15.55 2.27
N LEU A 71 -14.77 15.13 2.48
CA LEU A 71 -13.93 15.63 3.57
C LEU A 71 -13.14 16.88 3.21
N PHE A 72 -12.67 17.01 1.97
CA PHE A 72 -11.77 18.07 1.53
C PHE A 72 -12.34 18.98 0.44
N GLY A 73 -13.52 18.68 -0.10
CA GLY A 73 -14.12 19.45 -1.15
C GLY A 73 -13.35 19.46 -2.47
N LEU A 74 -12.48 18.46 -2.67
CA LEU A 74 -11.66 18.33 -3.87
C LEU A 74 -12.50 17.72 -4.99
N HIS A 75 -12.88 18.57 -5.94
CA HIS A 75 -13.69 18.15 -7.09
C HIS A 75 -12.87 17.30 -8.07
N GLU A 76 -13.46 16.21 -8.54
CA GLU A 76 -12.81 15.22 -9.44
C GLU A 76 -12.31 15.81 -10.76
N SER A 77 -12.70 17.03 -11.11
CA SER A 77 -12.45 17.62 -12.44
C SER A 77 -10.97 17.87 -12.77
N HIS A 78 -10.08 17.83 -11.79
CA HIS A 78 -8.65 18.11 -12.01
C HIS A 78 -7.79 16.87 -12.26
N TRP A 79 -8.31 15.68 -12.01
CA TRP A 79 -7.53 14.42 -12.03
C TRP A 79 -7.81 13.56 -13.27
N GLY A 80 -8.59 14.08 -14.22
CA GLY A 80 -9.12 13.32 -15.37
C GLY A 80 -8.10 12.88 -16.43
N ASN A 81 -6.87 13.37 -16.38
CA ASN A 81 -5.79 12.92 -17.26
C ASN A 81 -4.75 12.21 -16.39
N GLY A 82 -4.60 10.90 -16.58
CA GLY A 82 -3.67 10.08 -15.82
C GLY A 82 -2.34 10.77 -15.55
N MET A 83 -1.96 10.85 -14.28
CA MET A 83 -0.71 11.49 -13.89
C MET A 83 0.48 10.63 -14.31
N ASN A 84 1.62 11.29 -14.54
CA ASN A 84 2.87 10.57 -14.74
C ASN A 84 3.13 9.61 -13.56
N THR A 85 3.65 8.42 -13.85
CA THR A 85 3.92 7.37 -12.87
C THR A 85 4.72 7.87 -11.66
N VAL A 86 5.70 8.74 -11.90
CA VAL A 86 6.54 9.31 -10.83
C VAL A 86 5.73 10.21 -9.90
N MET A 87 4.86 11.06 -10.46
CA MET A 87 4.00 11.96 -9.68
C MET A 87 2.96 11.15 -8.87
N ALA A 88 2.35 10.14 -9.49
CA ALA A 88 1.42 9.23 -8.82
C ALA A 88 2.09 8.49 -7.66
N LEU A 89 3.33 8.05 -7.85
CA LEU A 89 4.10 7.37 -6.82
C LEU A 89 4.42 8.29 -5.64
N LEU A 90 4.87 9.52 -5.90
CA LEU A 90 5.13 10.51 -4.85
C LEU A 90 3.87 10.85 -4.06
N LEU A 91 2.76 11.02 -4.77
CA LEU A 91 1.48 11.36 -4.14
C LEU A 91 0.94 10.20 -3.29
N SER A 92 1.03 8.97 -3.79
CA SER A 92 0.63 7.78 -3.04
C SER A 92 1.49 7.59 -1.78
N LEU A 93 2.77 7.90 -1.88
CA LEU A 93 3.69 7.83 -0.74
C LEU A 93 3.30 8.86 0.34
N VAL A 94 2.97 10.08 -0.04
CA VAL A 94 2.48 11.12 0.90
C VAL A 94 1.18 10.68 1.58
N VAL A 95 0.24 10.12 0.81
CA VAL A 95 -1.03 9.60 1.36
C VAL A 95 -0.76 8.47 2.36
N MET A 96 0.16 7.55 2.05
CA MET A 96 0.50 6.44 2.94
C MET A 96 1.19 6.91 4.22
N ILE A 97 2.08 7.90 4.13
CA ILE A 97 2.71 8.51 5.32
C ILE A 97 1.64 9.19 6.19
N GLY A 98 0.74 9.94 5.59
CA GLY A 98 -0.38 10.57 6.32
C GLY A 98 -1.28 9.55 7.00
N LEU A 99 -1.61 8.46 6.31
CA LEU A 99 -2.41 7.38 6.88
C LEU A 99 -1.69 6.69 8.04
N ALA A 100 -0.40 6.39 7.88
CA ALA A 100 0.41 5.77 8.93
C ALA A 100 0.47 6.67 10.17
N TRP A 101 0.69 7.97 9.98
CA TRP A 101 0.71 8.95 11.07
C TRP A 101 -0.64 9.01 11.80
N LEU A 102 -1.74 8.99 11.04
CA LEU A 102 -3.10 9.02 11.59
C LEU A 102 -3.38 7.75 12.40
N ILE A 103 -3.02 6.57 11.90
CA ILE A 103 -3.19 5.30 12.61
C ILE A 103 -2.40 5.31 13.92
N VAL A 104 -1.12 5.72 13.87
CA VAL A 104 -0.27 5.79 15.07
C VAL A 104 -0.87 6.75 16.09
N LYS A 105 -1.34 7.91 15.63
CA LYS A 105 -1.95 8.91 16.51
C LYS A 105 -3.23 8.40 17.18
N ILE A 106 -4.11 7.75 16.42
CA ILE A 106 -5.33 7.14 16.95
C ILE A 106 -4.99 6.04 17.96
N CYS A 107 -4.05 5.14 17.60
CA CYS A 107 -3.63 4.06 18.50
C CYS A 107 -3.01 4.58 19.80
N LEU A 108 -2.18 5.63 19.72
CA LEU A 108 -1.58 6.24 20.90
C LEU A 108 -2.62 6.96 21.76
N LEU A 109 -3.58 7.67 21.18
CA LEU A 109 -4.67 8.29 21.92
C LEU A 109 -5.52 7.26 22.63
N TYR A 110 -5.85 6.16 21.95
CA TYR A 110 -6.66 5.07 22.53
C TYR A 110 -5.94 4.38 23.68
N THR A 111 -4.64 4.09 23.54
CA THR A 111 -3.84 3.49 24.63
C THR A 111 -3.62 4.45 25.78
N SER A 112 -3.48 5.75 25.54
CA SER A 112 -3.36 6.78 26.57
C SER A 112 -4.65 6.89 27.40
N ASP A 113 -5.82 6.90 26.75
CA ASP A 113 -7.11 6.93 27.45
C ASP A 113 -7.35 5.67 28.29
N ALA A 114 -6.93 4.50 27.80
CA ALA A 114 -7.01 3.24 28.54
C ALA A 114 -6.07 3.21 29.75
N ALA A 115 -4.92 3.87 29.69
CA ALA A 115 -3.95 3.92 30.80
C ALA A 115 -4.39 4.89 31.91
N ASP A 116 -5.21 5.92 31.60
CA ASP A 116 -5.73 6.88 32.58
C ASP A 116 -6.93 6.35 33.40
N GLU A 117 -7.52 5.25 32.96
CA GLU A 117 -8.55 4.53 33.71
C GLU A 117 -7.95 3.47 34.66
#